data_4d562b88b6a96b557642a18afc2496bf
#
_entry.id   4d562b88b6a96b557642a18afc2496bf
#
_cell.length_a   1.000
_cell.length_b   1.000
_cell.length_c   1.000
_cell.angle_alpha   90.00
_cell.angle_beta   90.00
_cell.angle_gamma   90.00
#
_symmetry.space_group_name_H-M   'P 1'
#
loop_
_entity.id
_entity.type
_entity.pdbx_description
1 polymer ?
#
loop_
_entity_poly.entity_id
_entity_poly.type
_entity_poly.pdbx_seq_one_letter_code
_entity_poly.pdbx_strand_id
1 'polypeptide(L)'
;MGNLKEMNKALDNILSRNSPRELIAPAPSKEEMELVYQAGLRAPDHAWQRPTRFIEVSGDGLKKLSKIFQKYAEENLENITPEILQRYKEAPFRAPMIIILITEVKEHPKVPEIEQMFSTAAAAQNILLALHSMDYAGIWRTGKFALNEKIAKYLDLDKNHRVLGYLYIGTVSGTQKKIPIMDSSKFVTKWK
;
A
#
# COMPACT_ATOMS: atom_id res chain seq x y z
N MET A 1 -9.94 0.26 -38.71
CA MET A 1 -9.78 0.83 -37.36
C MET A 1 -11.02 0.45 -36.56
N GLY A 2 -10.94 -0.67 -35.84
CA GLY A 2 -12.05 -1.17 -35.04
C GLY A 2 -12.35 -0.23 -33.86
N ASN A 3 -13.63 -0.09 -33.59
CA ASN A 3 -14.17 0.75 -32.52
C ASN A 3 -13.55 0.36 -31.15
N LEU A 4 -12.66 1.19 -30.63
CA LEU A 4 -12.22 1.19 -29.23
C LEU A 4 -13.37 1.55 -28.25
N LYS A 5 -14.62 1.35 -28.67
CA LYS A 5 -15.83 1.88 -28.03
C LYS A 5 -16.34 1.12 -26.81
N GLU A 6 -15.78 -0.02 -26.50
CA GLU A 6 -15.98 -0.65 -25.19
C GLU A 6 -14.60 -0.96 -24.59
N MET A 7 -13.99 0.05 -23.97
CA MET A 7 -12.82 -0.20 -23.17
C MET A 7 -13.23 -1.20 -22.07
N ASN A 8 -12.49 -2.30 -21.97
CA ASN A 8 -12.76 -3.33 -20.96
C ASN A 8 -12.75 -2.68 -19.57
N LYS A 9 -13.78 -2.88 -18.76
CA LYS A 9 -13.91 -2.31 -17.40
C LYS A 9 -12.65 -2.47 -16.55
N ALA A 10 -11.89 -3.56 -16.77
CA ALA A 10 -10.63 -3.77 -16.09
C ALA A 10 -9.55 -2.75 -16.52
N LEU A 11 -9.47 -2.43 -17.82
CA LEU A 11 -8.54 -1.39 -18.31
C LEU A 11 -8.96 0.00 -17.84
N ASP A 12 -10.26 0.31 -17.85
CA ASP A 12 -10.76 1.57 -17.32
C ASP A 12 -10.38 1.75 -15.86
N ASN A 13 -10.56 0.71 -15.06
CA ASN A 13 -10.19 0.70 -13.64
C ASN A 13 -8.68 0.94 -13.43
N ILE A 14 -7.83 0.31 -14.25
CA ILE A 14 -6.37 0.50 -14.18
C ILE A 14 -5.98 1.91 -14.61
N LEU A 15 -6.54 2.42 -15.71
CA LEU A 15 -6.16 3.69 -16.31
C LEU A 15 -6.71 4.90 -15.56
N SER A 16 -7.84 4.74 -14.84
CA SER A 16 -8.48 5.81 -14.08
C SER A 16 -8.02 5.92 -12.63
N ARG A 17 -7.41 4.86 -12.06
CA ARG A 17 -6.94 4.88 -10.68
C ARG A 17 -5.88 5.96 -10.45
N ASN A 18 -6.02 6.69 -9.38
CA ASN A 18 -4.97 7.58 -8.88
C ASN A 18 -4.74 7.41 -7.35
N SER A 19 -3.84 8.20 -6.79
CA SER A 19 -3.52 8.20 -5.35
C SER A 19 -3.85 9.56 -4.75
N PRO A 20 -5.08 9.80 -4.28
CA PRO A 20 -5.49 11.03 -3.65
C PRO A 20 -4.75 11.21 -2.30
N ARG A 21 -4.51 12.48 -1.92
CA ARG A 21 -3.81 12.77 -0.67
C ARG A 21 -4.74 12.85 0.53
N GLU A 22 -6.00 13.20 0.28
CA GLU A 22 -7.03 13.40 1.30
C GLU A 22 -8.03 12.27 1.22
N LEU A 23 -8.14 11.52 2.30
CA LEU A 23 -9.01 10.36 2.44
C LEU A 23 -9.82 10.53 3.72
N ILE A 24 -11.13 10.41 3.59
CA ILE A 24 -12.08 10.53 4.70
C ILE A 24 -12.90 9.25 4.87
N ALA A 25 -13.68 9.18 5.94
CA ALA A 25 -14.70 8.16 6.10
C ALA A 25 -15.80 8.31 5.01
N PRO A 26 -16.46 7.18 4.64
CA PRO A 26 -16.27 5.86 5.20
C PRO A 26 -15.01 5.15 4.64
N ALA A 27 -14.48 4.21 5.42
CA ALA A 27 -13.64 3.14 4.93
C ALA A 27 -14.53 2.00 4.40
N PRO A 28 -13.99 1.05 3.61
CA PRO A 28 -14.74 -0.15 3.22
C PRO A 28 -15.25 -0.93 4.42
N SER A 29 -16.41 -1.58 4.27
CA SER A 29 -16.94 -2.50 5.27
C SER A 29 -16.06 -3.74 5.43
N LYS A 30 -16.33 -4.56 6.45
CA LYS A 30 -15.60 -5.82 6.66
C LYS A 30 -15.77 -6.78 5.47
N GLU A 31 -16.96 -6.85 4.92
CA GLU A 31 -17.31 -7.72 3.78
C GLU A 31 -16.57 -7.24 2.51
N GLU A 32 -16.52 -5.94 2.26
CA GLU A 32 -15.76 -5.35 1.15
C GLU A 32 -14.26 -5.56 1.33
N MET A 33 -13.74 -5.41 2.56
CA MET A 33 -12.32 -5.66 2.84
C MET A 33 -11.93 -7.12 2.61
N GLU A 34 -12.82 -8.09 2.87
CA GLU A 34 -12.55 -9.49 2.54
C GLU A 34 -12.31 -9.67 1.03
N LEU A 35 -13.12 -9.04 0.17
CA LEU A 35 -12.92 -9.05 -1.28
C LEU A 35 -11.59 -8.38 -1.67
N VAL A 36 -11.25 -7.26 -1.02
CA VAL A 36 -9.98 -6.55 -1.23
C VAL A 36 -8.78 -7.44 -0.89
N TYR A 37 -8.84 -8.18 0.22
CA TYR A 37 -7.77 -9.12 0.59
C TYR A 37 -7.67 -10.28 -0.37
N GLN A 38 -8.80 -10.86 -0.77
CA GLN A 38 -8.81 -11.92 -1.79
C GLN A 38 -8.20 -11.45 -3.11
N ALA A 39 -8.51 -10.24 -3.56
CA ALA A 39 -7.88 -9.64 -4.74
C ALA A 39 -6.36 -9.47 -4.56
N GLY A 40 -5.92 -8.98 -3.41
CA GLY A 40 -4.51 -8.87 -3.06
C GLY A 40 -3.78 -10.20 -3.15
N LEU A 41 -4.36 -11.25 -2.57
CA LEU A 41 -3.79 -12.59 -2.55
C LEU A 41 -3.80 -13.32 -3.92
N ARG A 42 -4.39 -12.71 -4.97
CA ARG A 42 -4.24 -13.18 -6.37
C ARG A 42 -2.96 -12.70 -7.05
N ALA A 43 -2.13 -11.92 -6.37
CA ALA A 43 -0.85 -11.48 -6.92
C ALA A 43 0.02 -12.68 -7.34
N PRO A 44 0.86 -12.53 -8.39
CA PRO A 44 1.84 -13.54 -8.76
C PRO A 44 2.77 -13.88 -7.61
N ASP A 45 3.04 -15.15 -7.43
CA ASP A 45 3.85 -15.68 -6.32
C ASP A 45 4.72 -16.83 -6.81
N HIS A 46 6.02 -16.60 -6.90
CA HIS A 46 6.96 -17.59 -7.37
C HIS A 46 7.04 -18.77 -6.37
N ALA A 47 6.87 -19.98 -6.90
CA ALA A 47 6.90 -21.25 -6.15
C ALA A 47 5.93 -21.28 -4.95
N TRP A 48 4.85 -20.51 -4.99
CA TRP A 48 3.78 -20.48 -3.99
C TRP A 48 4.30 -20.25 -2.57
N GLN A 49 5.25 -19.34 -2.42
CA GLN A 49 5.84 -18.99 -1.13
C GLN A 49 4.84 -18.34 -0.17
N ARG A 50 3.78 -17.73 -0.71
CA ARG A 50 2.74 -17.03 0.07
C ARG A 50 3.35 -16.01 1.05
N PRO A 51 4.19 -15.08 0.57
CA PRO A 51 4.97 -14.22 1.45
C PRO A 51 4.17 -13.05 2.02
N THR A 52 3.07 -12.69 1.38
CA THR A 52 2.29 -11.50 1.71
C THR A 52 1.53 -11.65 3.01
N ARG A 53 1.66 -10.66 3.90
CA ARG A 53 0.89 -10.51 5.14
C ARG A 53 0.36 -9.09 5.25
N PHE A 54 -0.77 -8.94 5.91
CA PHE A 54 -1.41 -7.65 6.13
C PHE A 54 -1.71 -7.44 7.61
N ILE A 55 -1.51 -6.19 8.10
CA ILE A 55 -2.10 -5.74 9.35
C ILE A 55 -3.10 -4.65 9.00
N GLU A 56 -4.37 -4.87 9.29
CA GLU A 56 -5.41 -3.86 9.20
C GLU A 56 -5.40 -2.98 10.46
N VAL A 57 -5.42 -1.67 10.25
CA VAL A 57 -5.39 -0.68 11.32
C VAL A 57 -6.54 0.30 11.12
N SER A 58 -7.48 0.32 12.05
CA SER A 58 -8.63 1.24 12.05
C SER A 58 -9.00 1.62 13.50
N GLY A 59 -9.83 2.63 13.68
CA GLY A 59 -10.30 3.05 14.99
C GLY A 59 -9.17 3.29 15.99
N ASP A 60 -9.19 2.59 17.14
CA ASP A 60 -8.14 2.70 18.17
C ASP A 60 -6.78 2.16 17.71
N GLY A 61 -6.74 1.32 16.69
CA GLY A 61 -5.51 0.88 16.06
C GLY A 61 -4.69 2.04 15.47
N LEU A 62 -5.34 3.07 14.96
CA LEU A 62 -4.67 4.29 14.46
C LEU A 62 -3.93 5.01 15.59
N LYS A 63 -4.52 5.05 16.81
CA LYS A 63 -3.86 5.62 17.99
C LYS A 63 -2.64 4.79 18.41
N LYS A 64 -2.75 3.45 18.32
CA LYS A 64 -1.62 2.55 18.59
C LYS A 64 -0.50 2.80 17.59
N LEU A 65 -0.81 2.86 16.28
CA LEU A 65 0.17 3.13 15.23
C LEU A 65 0.82 4.51 15.37
N SER A 66 0.06 5.52 15.78
CA SER A 66 0.57 6.87 16.09
C SER A 66 1.65 6.84 17.18
N LYS A 67 1.43 6.09 18.27
CA LYS A 67 2.42 5.92 19.35
C LYS A 67 3.66 5.16 18.85
N ILE A 68 3.48 4.17 17.99
CA ILE A 68 4.58 3.42 17.36
C ILE A 68 5.44 4.36 16.50
N PHE A 69 4.83 5.18 15.65
CA PHE A 69 5.56 6.13 14.81
C PHE A 69 6.30 7.18 15.62
N GLN A 70 5.67 7.69 16.68
CA GLN A 70 6.30 8.62 17.60
C GLN A 70 7.53 7.99 18.24
N LYS A 71 7.38 6.85 18.89
CA LYS A 71 8.48 6.14 19.59
C LYS A 71 9.61 5.78 18.63
N TYR A 72 9.28 5.25 17.44
CA TYR A 72 10.29 4.94 16.43
C TYR A 72 11.07 6.20 16.02
N ALA A 73 10.39 7.33 15.80
CA ALA A 73 11.01 8.56 15.38
C ALA A 73 11.97 9.09 16.45
N GLU A 74 11.55 9.13 17.71
CA GLU A 74 12.37 9.58 18.86
C GLU A 74 13.63 8.74 19.03
N GLU A 75 13.55 7.43 18.82
CA GLU A 75 14.65 6.50 19.07
C GLU A 75 15.59 6.27 17.87
N ASN A 76 15.16 6.57 16.64
CA ASN A 76 15.88 6.14 15.42
C ASN A 76 16.13 7.23 14.39
N LEU A 77 15.51 8.39 14.51
CA LEU A 77 15.68 9.45 13.52
C LEU A 77 16.47 10.61 14.11
N GLU A 78 17.37 11.14 13.30
CA GLU A 78 18.17 12.32 13.65
C GLU A 78 17.41 13.63 13.42
N ASN A 79 17.77 14.69 14.14
CA ASN A 79 17.25 16.04 13.98
C ASN A 79 15.71 16.13 14.09
N ILE A 80 15.11 15.38 15.03
CA ILE A 80 13.68 15.41 15.28
C ILE A 80 13.32 16.67 16.08
N THR A 81 12.62 17.60 15.41
CA THR A 81 12.00 18.74 16.09
C THR A 81 10.60 18.38 16.59
N PRO A 82 10.02 19.13 17.55
CA PRO A 82 8.65 18.92 18.01
C PRO A 82 7.62 18.92 16.87
N GLU A 83 7.79 19.77 15.85
CA GLU A 83 6.90 19.86 14.69
C GLU A 83 7.00 18.62 13.81
N ILE A 84 8.21 18.09 13.60
CA ILE A 84 8.43 16.85 12.84
C ILE A 84 7.80 15.68 13.60
N LEU A 85 8.00 15.60 14.90
CA LEU A 85 7.43 14.56 15.74
C LEU A 85 5.90 14.60 15.73
N GLN A 86 5.29 15.78 15.85
CA GLN A 86 3.86 15.96 15.77
C GLN A 86 3.31 15.48 14.40
N ARG A 87 4.00 15.82 13.31
CA ARG A 87 3.63 15.35 11.96
C ARG A 87 3.66 13.83 11.81
N TYR A 88 4.59 13.14 12.48
CA TYR A 88 4.63 11.67 12.51
C TYR A 88 3.52 11.08 13.37
N LYS A 89 3.25 11.69 14.51
CA LYS A 89 2.15 11.33 15.39
C LYS A 89 0.78 11.45 14.69
N GLU A 90 0.61 12.46 13.84
CA GLU A 90 -0.61 12.68 13.07
C GLU A 90 -0.71 11.84 11.79
N ALA A 91 0.41 11.27 11.33
CA ALA A 91 0.46 10.58 10.06
C ALA A 91 -0.58 9.46 9.91
N PRO A 92 -0.87 8.61 10.92
CA PRO A 92 -1.89 7.57 10.79
C PRO A 92 -3.31 8.08 10.61
N PHE A 93 -3.62 9.30 11.05
CA PHE A 93 -4.97 9.87 10.98
C PHE A 93 -5.31 10.53 9.63
N ARG A 94 -4.46 10.37 8.60
CA ARG A 94 -4.70 10.89 7.23
C ARG A 94 -5.69 10.06 6.43
N ALA A 95 -6.18 8.96 7.00
CA ALA A 95 -7.23 8.12 6.45
C ALA A 95 -7.93 7.36 7.58
N PRO A 96 -9.18 6.92 7.38
CA PRO A 96 -9.92 6.16 8.39
C PRO A 96 -9.39 4.74 8.59
N MET A 97 -8.64 4.20 7.62
CA MET A 97 -8.07 2.85 7.67
C MET A 97 -6.67 2.83 7.03
N ILE A 98 -5.81 1.95 7.54
CA ILE A 98 -4.49 1.68 6.98
C ILE A 98 -4.30 0.16 6.90
N ILE A 99 -3.72 -0.31 5.80
CA ILE A 99 -3.15 -1.66 5.71
C ILE A 99 -1.62 -1.53 5.75
N ILE A 100 -0.98 -2.20 6.69
CA ILE A 100 0.46 -2.36 6.70
C ILE A 100 0.80 -3.54 5.80
N LEU A 101 1.63 -3.28 4.78
CA LEU A 101 2.10 -4.30 3.83
C LEU A 101 3.36 -4.96 4.37
N ILE A 102 3.33 -6.27 4.52
CA ILE A 102 4.41 -7.04 5.10
C ILE A 102 4.75 -8.21 4.17
N THR A 103 6.05 -8.41 3.94
CA THR A 103 6.57 -9.64 3.36
C THR A 103 7.15 -10.51 4.48
N GLU A 104 6.61 -11.69 4.67
CA GLU A 104 7.22 -12.76 5.46
C GLU A 104 8.21 -13.51 4.57
N VAL A 105 9.49 -13.20 4.73
CA VAL A 105 10.56 -13.81 3.94
C VAL A 105 10.80 -15.25 4.38
N LYS A 106 10.86 -16.16 3.44
CA LYS A 106 11.18 -17.57 3.65
C LYS A 106 12.45 -17.93 2.91
N GLU A 107 13.30 -18.72 3.54
CA GLU A 107 14.46 -19.30 2.86
C GLU A 107 13.99 -20.24 1.76
N HIS A 108 14.49 -20.02 0.55
CA HIS A 108 14.18 -20.85 -0.59
C HIS A 108 15.34 -20.83 -1.61
N PRO A 109 15.79 -21.98 -2.13
CA PRO A 109 17.00 -22.06 -2.97
C PRO A 109 16.86 -21.34 -4.32
N LYS A 110 15.64 -21.09 -4.79
CA LYS A 110 15.37 -20.48 -6.11
C LYS A 110 14.60 -19.17 -6.03
N VAL A 111 14.10 -18.77 -4.86
CA VAL A 111 13.26 -17.58 -4.71
C VAL A 111 13.92 -16.63 -3.72
N PRO A 112 14.70 -15.67 -4.18
CA PRO A 112 15.35 -14.70 -3.31
C PRO A 112 14.34 -13.77 -2.63
N GLU A 113 14.75 -13.14 -1.53
CA GLU A 113 13.93 -12.21 -0.75
C GLU A 113 13.25 -11.13 -1.63
N ILE A 114 13.99 -10.57 -2.58
CA ILE A 114 13.48 -9.50 -3.44
C ILE A 114 12.28 -9.93 -4.29
N GLU A 115 12.25 -11.17 -4.78
CA GLU A 115 11.10 -11.67 -5.54
C GLU A 115 9.87 -11.85 -4.64
N GLN A 116 10.06 -12.24 -3.39
CA GLN A 116 8.99 -12.32 -2.41
C GLN A 116 8.42 -10.93 -2.07
N MET A 117 9.29 -9.92 -2.01
CA MET A 117 8.87 -8.51 -1.87
C MET A 117 8.09 -8.03 -3.09
N PHE A 118 8.48 -8.42 -4.31
CA PHE A 118 7.73 -8.10 -5.53
C PHE A 118 6.32 -8.72 -5.52
N SER A 119 6.15 -9.93 -5.01
CA SER A 119 4.82 -10.53 -4.83
C SER A 119 3.94 -9.68 -3.90
N THR A 120 4.49 -9.20 -2.79
CA THR A 120 3.77 -8.30 -1.88
C THR A 120 3.47 -6.93 -2.53
N ALA A 121 4.39 -6.40 -3.33
CA ALA A 121 4.15 -5.17 -4.08
C ALA A 121 3.04 -5.33 -5.13
N ALA A 122 2.99 -6.47 -5.83
CA ALA A 122 1.92 -6.81 -6.75
C ALA A 122 0.57 -6.96 -6.02
N ALA A 123 0.57 -7.56 -4.82
CA ALA A 123 -0.61 -7.63 -3.96
C ALA A 123 -1.14 -6.24 -3.58
N ALA A 124 -0.24 -5.31 -3.24
CA ALA A 124 -0.60 -3.92 -2.95
C ALA A 124 -1.29 -3.25 -4.15
N GLN A 125 -0.79 -3.46 -5.37
CA GLN A 125 -1.44 -2.94 -6.58
C GLN A 125 -2.83 -3.54 -6.79
N ASN A 126 -3.00 -4.85 -6.60
CA ASN A 126 -4.31 -5.49 -6.69
C ASN A 126 -5.31 -4.93 -5.67
N ILE A 127 -4.87 -4.69 -4.43
CA ILE A 127 -5.67 -4.03 -3.38
C ILE A 127 -6.12 -2.65 -3.84
N LEU A 128 -5.21 -1.83 -4.37
CA LEU A 128 -5.54 -0.47 -4.85
C LEU A 128 -6.54 -0.50 -6.01
N LEU A 129 -6.45 -1.49 -6.89
CA LEU A 129 -7.40 -1.67 -8.00
C LEU A 129 -8.77 -2.15 -7.51
N ALA A 130 -8.80 -3.09 -6.55
CA ALA A 130 -10.04 -3.56 -5.94
C ALA A 130 -10.77 -2.42 -5.21
N LEU A 131 -10.06 -1.63 -4.42
CA LEU A 131 -10.62 -0.45 -3.77
C LEU A 131 -11.20 0.54 -4.78
N HIS A 132 -10.47 0.82 -5.86
CA HIS A 132 -10.93 1.75 -6.90
C HIS A 132 -12.18 1.27 -7.62
N SER A 133 -12.31 -0.04 -7.86
CA SER A 133 -13.50 -0.63 -8.49
C SER A 133 -14.76 -0.59 -7.61
N MET A 134 -14.61 -0.28 -6.32
CA MET A 134 -15.67 -0.14 -5.33
C MET A 134 -15.84 1.30 -4.84
N ASP A 135 -15.38 2.29 -5.63
CA ASP A 135 -15.45 3.73 -5.35
C ASP A 135 -14.69 4.18 -4.09
N TYR A 136 -13.81 3.35 -3.56
CA TYR A 136 -12.83 3.74 -2.54
C TYR A 136 -11.50 4.14 -3.18
N ALA A 137 -10.63 4.73 -2.39
CA ALA A 137 -9.29 5.07 -2.84
C ALA A 137 -8.23 4.66 -1.83
N GLY A 138 -7.02 4.51 -2.34
CA GLY A 138 -5.86 4.25 -1.51
C GLY A 138 -4.62 4.97 -2.02
N ILE A 139 -3.72 5.29 -1.08
CA ILE A 139 -2.40 5.79 -1.37
C ILE A 139 -1.34 4.98 -0.62
N TRP A 140 -0.35 4.50 -1.35
CA TRP A 140 0.79 3.82 -0.76
C TRP A 140 1.83 4.82 -0.27
N ARG A 141 2.17 4.74 0.99
CA ARG A 141 3.23 5.55 1.63
C ARG A 141 4.28 4.65 2.27
N THR A 142 5.53 5.04 2.15
CA THR A 142 6.67 4.37 2.78
C THR A 142 7.31 5.27 3.83
N GLY A 143 8.00 6.33 3.40
CA GLY A 143 8.67 7.28 4.30
C GLY A 143 9.74 6.61 5.16
N LYS A 144 9.94 7.14 6.37
CA LYS A 144 10.94 6.66 7.33
C LYS A 144 10.50 5.37 8.08
N PHE A 145 9.24 4.99 7.95
CA PHE A 145 8.62 3.88 8.69
C PHE A 145 8.49 2.60 7.87
N ALA A 146 9.18 2.48 6.74
CA ALA A 146 9.17 1.30 5.89
C ALA A 146 10.53 1.05 5.26
N LEU A 147 10.71 -0.13 4.68
CA LEU A 147 11.91 -0.55 3.96
C LEU A 147 13.19 -0.54 4.84
N ASN A 148 13.03 -0.72 6.13
CA ASN A 148 14.13 -0.88 7.07
C ASN A 148 13.77 -1.94 8.13
N GLU A 149 14.76 -2.61 8.68
CA GLU A 149 14.54 -3.72 9.61
C GLU A 149 14.10 -3.27 11.00
N LYS A 150 14.37 -2.01 11.37
CA LYS A 150 14.08 -1.53 12.72
C LYS A 150 12.58 -1.41 12.98
N ILE A 151 11.80 -0.93 12.00
CA ILE A 151 10.36 -0.71 12.16
C ILE A 151 9.59 -2.00 12.49
N ALA A 152 10.05 -3.14 12.00
CA ALA A 152 9.41 -4.43 12.26
C ALA A 152 9.32 -4.72 13.76
N LYS A 153 10.36 -4.40 14.54
CA LYS A 153 10.37 -4.57 16.01
C LYS A 153 9.31 -3.75 16.74
N TYR A 154 9.01 -2.53 16.24
CA TYR A 154 7.99 -1.65 16.85
C TYR A 154 6.57 -2.12 16.52
N LEU A 155 6.43 -2.90 15.45
CA LEU A 155 5.17 -3.54 15.04
C LEU A 155 5.03 -4.95 15.59
N ASP A 156 5.94 -5.39 16.47
CA ASP A 156 5.95 -6.73 17.05
C ASP A 156 6.00 -7.86 15.99
N LEU A 157 6.85 -7.64 14.98
CA LEU A 157 7.05 -8.56 13.87
C LEU A 157 8.36 -9.34 14.01
N ASP A 158 8.38 -10.55 13.47
CA ASP A 158 9.55 -11.41 13.45
C ASP A 158 10.67 -10.88 12.54
N LYS A 159 11.89 -11.39 12.73
CA LYS A 159 13.09 -10.97 11.99
C LYS A 159 13.00 -11.18 10.48
N ASN A 160 12.21 -12.16 10.05
CA ASN A 160 11.99 -12.45 8.63
C ASN A 160 10.87 -11.61 8.01
N HIS A 161 10.26 -10.69 8.73
CA HIS A 161 9.27 -9.77 8.18
C HIS A 161 9.91 -8.48 7.66
N ARG A 162 9.44 -8.02 6.49
CA ARG A 162 9.81 -6.74 5.87
C ARG A 162 8.57 -5.88 5.69
N VAL A 163 8.58 -4.69 6.25
CA VAL A 163 7.50 -3.72 6.06
C VAL A 163 7.71 -2.98 4.75
N LEU A 164 6.86 -3.20 3.76
CA LEU A 164 6.94 -2.55 2.45
C LEU A 164 6.26 -1.18 2.40
N GLY A 165 5.43 -0.88 3.37
CA GLY A 165 4.74 0.40 3.48
C GLY A 165 3.32 0.27 4.02
N TYR A 166 2.58 1.33 3.81
CA TYR A 166 1.26 1.56 4.39
C TYR A 166 0.30 2.01 3.30
N LEU A 167 -0.78 1.27 3.08
CA LEU A 167 -1.89 1.71 2.23
C LEU A 167 -2.88 2.46 3.11
N TYR A 168 -2.98 3.76 2.91
CA TYR A 168 -4.00 4.60 3.52
C TYR A 168 -5.25 4.48 2.67
N ILE A 169 -6.39 4.17 3.27
CA ILE A 169 -7.63 3.76 2.59
C ILE A 169 -8.79 4.57 3.13
N GLY A 170 -9.67 4.98 2.23
CA GLY A 170 -10.90 5.70 2.56
C GLY A 170 -11.62 6.18 1.31
N THR A 171 -12.58 7.06 1.52
CA THR A 171 -13.31 7.76 0.46
C THR A 171 -12.56 9.04 0.07
N VAL A 172 -12.55 9.36 -1.22
CA VAL A 172 -11.90 10.59 -1.72
C VAL A 172 -12.60 11.82 -1.21
N SER A 173 -11.84 12.77 -0.65
CA SER A 173 -12.32 14.10 -0.32
C SER A 173 -11.78 15.12 -1.32
N GLY A 174 -12.65 16.02 -1.78
CA GLY A 174 -12.27 17.12 -2.65
C GLY A 174 -12.03 16.73 -4.12
N THR A 175 -11.36 17.61 -4.85
CA THR A 175 -11.12 17.48 -6.29
C THR A 175 -10.03 16.44 -6.58
N GLN A 176 -10.37 15.48 -7.41
CA GLN A 176 -9.37 14.49 -7.86
C GLN A 176 -8.35 15.14 -8.81
N LYS A 177 -7.12 14.69 -8.72
CA LYS A 177 -6.05 15.10 -9.64
C LYS A 177 -6.34 14.59 -11.04
N LYS A 178 -6.01 15.41 -12.04
CA LYS A 178 -5.96 14.92 -13.42
C LYS A 178 -4.96 13.77 -13.54
N ILE A 179 -5.38 12.73 -14.24
CA ILE A 179 -4.52 11.61 -14.57
C ILE A 179 -3.69 12.02 -15.81
N PRO A 180 -2.37 12.02 -15.73
CA PRO A 180 -1.55 12.39 -16.89
C PRO A 180 -1.62 11.29 -17.95
N ILE A 181 -1.82 11.69 -19.19
CA ILE A 181 -1.66 10.79 -20.35
C ILE A 181 -0.15 10.66 -20.62
N MET A 182 0.36 9.44 -20.49
CA MET A 182 1.78 9.16 -20.73
C MET A 182 1.98 8.65 -22.17
N ASP A 183 2.97 9.21 -22.84
CA ASP A 183 3.41 8.71 -24.15
C ASP A 183 4.25 7.43 -23.93
N SER A 184 3.66 6.28 -24.25
CA SER A 184 4.30 4.97 -24.05
C SER A 184 5.58 4.79 -24.86
N SER A 185 5.76 5.53 -25.98
CA SER A 185 6.97 5.43 -26.82
C SER A 185 8.25 5.81 -26.07
N LYS A 186 8.14 6.62 -25.03
CA LYS A 186 9.27 7.02 -24.18
C LYS A 186 9.72 5.93 -23.20
N PHE A 187 8.94 4.88 -23.04
CA PHE A 187 9.17 3.81 -22.05
C PHE A 187 9.34 2.43 -22.70
N VAL A 188 9.02 2.31 -24.00
CA VAL A 188 9.03 1.03 -24.71
C VAL A 188 10.07 1.03 -25.80
N THR A 189 11.08 0.18 -25.68
CA THR A 189 12.03 -0.12 -26.74
C THR A 189 11.58 -1.39 -27.47
N LYS A 190 11.46 -1.34 -28.79
CA LYS A 190 11.10 -2.49 -29.63
C LYS A 190 12.33 -3.11 -30.26
N TRP A 191 12.61 -4.34 -29.94
CA TRP A 191 13.58 -5.16 -30.66
C TRP A 191 12.83 -5.88 -31.79
N LYS A 192 13.31 -5.73 -33.03
CA LYS A 192 12.74 -6.34 -34.24
C LYS A 192 13.77 -7.25 -34.87
#